data_df77bba7e1eb806dad0ad59514e990ff
#
_entry.id   df77bba7e1eb806dad0ad59514e990ff
#
_cell.length_a   1.000
_cell.length_b   1.000
_cell.length_c   1.000
_cell.angle_alpha   90.00
_cell.angle_beta   90.00
_cell.angle_gamma   90.00
#
_symmetry.space_group_name_H-M   'P 1'
#
loop_
_entity.id
_entity.type
_entity.pdbx_description
1 polymer ?
#
loop_
_entity_poly.entity_id
_entity_poly.type
_entity_poly.pdbx_seq_one_letter_code
_entity_poly.pdbx_strand_id
1 'polypeptide(L)'
;MVKRTFSTFSLLALLFAVVYGGNYLGNVNYGVVALATIFSTLALYEFYRLMQHMGAKPRMFLGLLVGALFIPTLYFGASKGEVTTQSEIAMLVPAGVLIAYSLYLLRSQKIPEWLKQLSTGFGILYLPFMISFFVLLVAKYELNGALLCVWALLATKFTDVGGLLGGMLACKIKGKENTHKLAPNISPNKTWEGVFGGMLCSMIMGASLIAIFNVCGAWQITSAGTAEQIASALKLSNGEFTWRMGALCALPMSITSVVSDLLESVIKRNAGDKDSGATIPGMGGALDLLDSLVLAAPVAYLVIRVVVIA
;
A
#
# COMPACT_ATOMS: atom_id res chain seq x y z
N MET A 1 -10.76 -16.22 13.61
CA MET A 1 -10.70 -16.33 12.15
C MET A 1 -11.92 -15.71 11.46
N VAL A 2 -13.14 -16.15 11.77
CA VAL A 2 -14.38 -15.68 11.09
C VAL A 2 -14.55 -14.14 11.09
N LYS A 3 -14.23 -13.42 12.18
CA LYS A 3 -14.35 -11.96 12.25
C LYS A 3 -13.38 -11.22 11.31
N ARG A 4 -12.15 -11.72 11.12
CA ARG A 4 -11.15 -11.12 10.21
C ARG A 4 -11.53 -11.33 8.74
N THR A 5 -11.99 -12.53 8.37
CA THR A 5 -12.48 -12.80 7.01
C THR A 5 -13.70 -11.96 6.67
N PHE A 6 -14.66 -11.84 7.58
CA PHE A 6 -15.86 -11.03 7.36
C PHE A 6 -15.52 -9.55 7.10
N SER A 7 -14.60 -8.98 7.86
CA SER A 7 -14.24 -7.58 7.69
C SER A 7 -13.37 -7.34 6.43
N THR A 8 -12.54 -8.29 6.01
CA THR A 8 -11.84 -8.20 4.71
C THR A 8 -12.84 -8.20 3.55
N PHE A 9 -13.86 -9.09 3.60
CA PHE A 9 -14.95 -9.10 2.62
C PHE A 9 -15.77 -7.82 2.65
N SER A 10 -16.08 -7.28 3.84
CA SER A 10 -16.82 -6.02 3.97
C SER A 10 -16.06 -4.85 3.36
N LEU A 11 -14.73 -4.83 3.50
CA LEU A 11 -13.89 -3.77 2.95
C LEU A 11 -13.75 -3.88 1.43
N LEU A 12 -13.61 -5.09 0.92
CA LEU A 12 -13.64 -5.35 -0.52
C LEU A 12 -15.00 -4.99 -1.13
N ALA A 13 -16.10 -5.34 -0.44
CA ALA A 13 -17.45 -4.97 -0.84
C ALA A 13 -17.66 -3.44 -0.82
N LEU A 14 -17.11 -2.74 0.21
CA LEU A 14 -17.15 -1.28 0.28
C LEU A 14 -16.35 -0.65 -0.86
N LEU A 15 -15.14 -1.15 -1.14
CA LEU A 15 -14.32 -0.69 -2.25
C LEU A 15 -15.04 -0.90 -3.58
N PHE A 16 -15.62 -2.09 -3.78
CA PHE A 16 -16.40 -2.40 -4.97
C PHE A 16 -17.64 -1.52 -5.10
N ALA A 17 -18.38 -1.31 -4.01
CA ALA A 17 -19.56 -0.44 -3.99
C ALA A 17 -19.20 1.02 -4.31
N VAL A 18 -18.05 1.51 -3.83
CA VAL A 18 -17.57 2.87 -4.13
C VAL A 18 -17.15 2.99 -5.59
N VAL A 19 -16.44 2.00 -6.14
CA VAL A 19 -16.04 2.00 -7.57
C VAL A 19 -17.28 1.86 -8.46
N TYR A 20 -18.17 0.92 -8.17
CA TYR A 20 -19.38 0.69 -8.94
C TYR A 20 -20.39 1.81 -8.80
N GLY A 21 -20.66 2.25 -7.56
CA GLY A 21 -21.60 3.34 -7.27
C GLY A 21 -21.07 4.69 -7.80
N GLY A 22 -19.77 4.93 -7.72
CA GLY A 22 -19.12 6.11 -8.28
C GLY A 22 -19.24 6.16 -9.81
N ASN A 23 -19.12 5.02 -10.48
CA ASN A 23 -19.32 4.93 -11.93
C ASN A 23 -20.79 5.26 -12.31
N TYR A 24 -21.75 4.78 -11.51
CA TYR A 24 -23.18 5.08 -11.69
C TYR A 24 -23.51 6.55 -11.44
N LEU A 25 -22.80 7.20 -10.49
CA LEU A 25 -22.94 8.63 -10.16
C LEU A 25 -22.08 9.54 -11.05
N GLY A 26 -21.39 8.99 -12.05
CA GLY A 26 -20.58 9.75 -13.01
C GLY A 26 -19.21 10.23 -12.47
N ASN A 27 -18.79 9.76 -11.28
CA ASN A 27 -17.52 10.21 -10.71
C ASN A 27 -16.91 9.24 -9.67
N VAL A 28 -16.39 8.10 -10.16
CA VAL A 28 -15.71 7.06 -9.36
C VAL A 28 -14.59 7.64 -8.48
N ASN A 29 -13.93 8.68 -8.99
CA ASN A 29 -12.72 9.23 -8.39
C ASN A 29 -12.97 9.85 -7.01
N TYR A 30 -14.10 10.55 -6.80
CA TYR A 30 -14.41 11.16 -5.51
C TYR A 30 -14.61 10.14 -4.39
N GLY A 31 -15.17 8.98 -4.70
CA GLY A 31 -15.34 7.91 -3.74
C GLY A 31 -14.01 7.34 -3.26
N VAL A 32 -13.06 7.10 -4.18
CA VAL A 32 -11.70 6.62 -3.86
C VAL A 32 -10.96 7.64 -3.02
N VAL A 33 -11.03 8.94 -3.40
CA VAL A 33 -10.41 10.04 -2.65
C VAL A 33 -10.98 10.15 -1.23
N ALA A 34 -12.30 10.06 -1.09
CA ALA A 34 -12.97 10.11 0.22
C ALA A 34 -12.52 8.93 1.11
N LEU A 35 -12.50 7.70 0.58
CA LEU A 35 -12.04 6.53 1.34
C LEU A 35 -10.56 6.65 1.72
N ALA A 36 -9.68 7.03 0.79
CA ALA A 36 -8.27 7.23 1.07
C ALA A 36 -8.07 8.28 2.17
N THR A 37 -8.82 9.39 2.12
CA THR A 37 -8.77 10.46 3.13
C THR A 37 -9.23 9.96 4.49
N ILE A 38 -10.39 9.29 4.57
CA ILE A 38 -10.94 8.78 5.83
C ILE A 38 -9.99 7.77 6.47
N PHE A 39 -9.57 6.73 5.71
CA PHE A 39 -8.73 5.69 6.27
C PHE A 39 -7.33 6.19 6.66
N SER A 40 -6.72 7.07 5.84
CA SER A 40 -5.41 7.64 6.20
C SER A 40 -5.48 8.56 7.42
N THR A 41 -6.59 9.31 7.59
CA THR A 41 -6.79 10.18 8.76
C THR A 41 -7.04 9.38 10.03
N LEU A 42 -7.83 8.30 9.96
CA LEU A 42 -8.03 7.37 11.08
C LEU A 42 -6.72 6.67 11.46
N ALA A 43 -5.96 6.19 10.48
CA ALA A 43 -4.65 5.58 10.72
C ALA A 43 -3.66 6.59 11.33
N LEU A 44 -3.68 7.84 10.88
CA LEU A 44 -2.86 8.91 11.44
C LEU A 44 -3.21 9.20 12.90
N TYR A 45 -4.49 9.17 13.24
CA TYR A 45 -4.96 9.30 14.62
C TYR A 45 -4.39 8.17 15.50
N GLU A 46 -4.48 6.92 15.04
CA GLU A 46 -3.94 5.75 15.77
C GLU A 46 -2.41 5.82 15.89
N PHE A 47 -1.73 6.20 14.80
CA PHE A 47 -0.29 6.43 14.82
C PHE A 47 0.12 7.45 15.89
N TYR A 48 -0.59 8.58 15.99
CA TYR A 48 -0.30 9.57 17.03
C TYR A 48 -0.56 9.03 18.44
N ARG A 49 -1.55 8.19 18.63
CA ARG A 49 -1.77 7.51 19.93
C ARG A 49 -0.60 6.60 20.29
N LEU A 50 -0.12 5.79 19.33
CA LEU A 50 1.07 4.95 19.53
C LEU A 50 2.30 5.81 19.88
N MET A 51 2.49 6.94 19.20
CA MET A 51 3.57 7.88 19.52
C MET A 51 3.43 8.47 20.94
N GLN A 52 2.22 8.76 21.40
CA GLN A 52 1.97 9.21 22.79
C GLN A 52 2.31 8.12 23.82
N HIS A 53 2.00 6.85 23.56
CA HIS A 53 2.41 5.73 24.42
C HIS A 53 3.93 5.61 24.52
N MET A 54 4.68 6.03 23.50
CA MET A 54 6.16 6.12 23.54
C MET A 54 6.69 7.40 24.20
N GLY A 55 5.81 8.24 24.77
CA GLY A 55 6.18 9.50 25.41
C GLY A 55 6.33 10.70 24.46
N ALA A 56 6.02 10.54 23.17
CA ALA A 56 5.99 11.66 22.23
C ALA A 56 4.78 12.58 22.47
N LYS A 57 4.89 13.84 22.02
CA LYS A 57 3.83 14.84 22.15
C LYS A 57 3.42 15.38 20.77
N PRO A 58 2.79 14.54 19.90
CA PRO A 58 2.35 15.02 18.59
C PRO A 58 1.25 16.09 18.75
N ARG A 59 1.28 17.09 17.88
CA ARG A 59 0.21 18.09 17.77
C ARG A 59 -0.96 17.48 16.98
N MET A 60 -1.74 16.62 17.66
CA MET A 60 -2.75 15.77 17.02
C MET A 60 -3.74 16.57 16.16
N PHE A 61 -4.34 17.65 16.71
CA PHE A 61 -5.32 18.44 15.97
C PHE A 61 -4.74 19.00 14.67
N LEU A 62 -3.55 19.62 14.73
CA LEU A 62 -2.88 20.16 13.54
C LEU A 62 -2.53 19.07 12.54
N GLY A 63 -1.97 17.95 13.02
CA GLY A 63 -1.59 16.84 12.17
C GLY A 63 -2.77 16.19 11.46
N LEU A 64 -3.89 15.98 12.17
CA LEU A 64 -5.12 15.42 11.59
C LEU A 64 -5.75 16.38 10.58
N LEU A 65 -5.79 17.68 10.89
CA LEU A 65 -6.32 18.68 9.96
C LEU A 65 -5.52 18.71 8.66
N VAL A 66 -4.19 18.80 8.75
CA VAL A 66 -3.30 18.79 7.58
C VAL A 66 -3.43 17.47 6.84
N GLY A 67 -3.43 16.33 7.53
CA GLY A 67 -3.58 15.01 6.92
C GLY A 67 -4.89 14.83 6.16
N ALA A 68 -6.01 15.30 6.74
CA ALA A 68 -7.33 15.23 6.11
C ALA A 68 -7.45 16.14 4.87
N LEU A 69 -6.76 17.28 4.86
CA LEU A 69 -6.77 18.21 3.73
C LEU A 69 -5.76 17.82 2.64
N PHE A 70 -4.69 17.10 2.98
CA PHE A 70 -3.58 16.81 2.07
C PHE A 70 -4.03 16.03 0.83
N ILE A 71 -4.74 14.91 1.01
CA ILE A 71 -5.17 14.03 -0.07
C ILE A 71 -6.17 14.70 -1.03
N PRO A 72 -7.26 15.35 -0.55
CA PRO A 72 -8.18 16.07 -1.43
C PRO A 72 -7.50 17.21 -2.20
N THR A 73 -6.64 18.00 -1.52
CA THR A 73 -5.93 19.10 -2.16
C THR A 73 -5.02 18.61 -3.28
N LEU A 74 -4.28 17.52 -3.04
CA LEU A 74 -3.42 16.91 -4.05
C LEU A 74 -4.24 16.37 -5.23
N TYR A 75 -5.38 15.73 -4.97
CA TYR A 75 -6.27 15.24 -6.03
C TYR A 75 -6.78 16.38 -6.92
N PHE A 76 -7.30 17.45 -6.32
CA PHE A 76 -7.81 18.59 -7.09
C PHE A 76 -6.70 19.32 -7.87
N GLY A 77 -5.50 19.43 -7.31
CA GLY A 77 -4.35 19.97 -8.03
C GLY A 77 -3.93 19.08 -9.20
N ALA A 78 -3.89 17.76 -9.00
CA ALA A 78 -3.54 16.81 -10.05
C ALA A 78 -4.58 16.77 -11.17
N SER A 79 -5.87 16.77 -10.85
CA SER A 79 -6.97 16.77 -11.83
C SER A 79 -7.05 18.05 -12.66
N LYS A 80 -6.57 19.19 -12.15
CA LYS A 80 -6.44 20.44 -12.88
C LYS A 80 -5.14 20.57 -13.69
N GLY A 81 -4.26 19.56 -13.64
CA GLY A 81 -2.96 19.61 -14.31
C GLY A 81 -1.91 20.48 -13.61
N GLU A 82 -2.16 20.93 -12.38
CA GLU A 82 -1.20 21.71 -11.59
C GLU A 82 -0.03 20.84 -11.09
N VAL A 83 -0.26 19.52 -10.97
CA VAL A 83 0.79 18.56 -10.60
C VAL A 83 1.53 18.13 -11.87
N THR A 84 2.69 18.73 -12.08
CA THR A 84 3.54 18.45 -13.24
C THR A 84 4.36 17.17 -13.05
N THR A 85 4.89 16.60 -14.14
CA THR A 85 5.81 15.46 -14.09
C THR A 85 7.02 15.71 -13.18
N GLN A 86 7.54 16.94 -13.17
CA GLN A 86 8.65 17.30 -12.27
C GLN A 86 8.26 17.26 -10.80
N SER A 87 7.07 17.75 -10.45
CA SER A 87 6.58 17.69 -9.05
C SER A 87 6.30 16.27 -8.59
N GLU A 88 5.82 15.38 -9.48
CA GLU A 88 5.64 13.96 -9.17
C GLU A 88 6.96 13.26 -8.89
N ILE A 89 7.97 13.47 -9.74
CA ILE A 89 9.31 12.92 -9.52
C ILE A 89 9.89 13.47 -8.20
N ALA A 90 9.68 14.76 -7.93
CA ALA A 90 10.11 15.36 -6.66
C ALA A 90 9.44 14.72 -5.45
N MET A 91 8.17 14.28 -5.54
CA MET A 91 7.49 13.56 -4.47
C MET A 91 8.06 12.13 -4.25
N LEU A 92 8.59 11.48 -5.28
CA LEU A 92 9.20 10.16 -5.14
C LEU A 92 10.51 10.19 -4.33
N VAL A 93 11.21 11.31 -4.29
CA VAL A 93 12.45 11.44 -3.50
C VAL A 93 12.20 11.27 -1.99
N PRO A 94 11.32 12.06 -1.33
CA PRO A 94 11.02 11.83 0.09
C PRO A 94 10.38 10.47 0.35
N ALA A 95 9.58 9.92 -0.57
CA ALA A 95 9.05 8.57 -0.45
C ALA A 95 10.18 7.52 -0.44
N GLY A 96 11.14 7.62 -1.33
CA GLY A 96 12.32 6.74 -1.36
C GLY A 96 13.16 6.86 -0.08
N VAL A 97 13.35 8.08 0.43
CA VAL A 97 14.05 8.32 1.72
C VAL A 97 13.30 7.65 2.86
N LEU A 98 11.97 7.74 2.91
CA LEU A 98 11.17 7.08 3.94
C LEU A 98 11.24 5.55 3.85
N ILE A 99 11.23 4.98 2.65
CA ILE A 99 11.41 3.54 2.44
C ILE A 99 12.80 3.10 2.94
N ALA A 100 13.86 3.82 2.54
CA ALA A 100 15.22 3.53 3.00
C ALA A 100 15.37 3.66 4.52
N TYR A 101 14.76 4.71 5.10
CA TYR A 101 14.74 4.91 6.55
C TYR A 101 13.96 3.81 7.29
N SER A 102 12.91 3.28 6.68
CA SER A 102 12.15 2.15 7.21
C SER A 102 13.03 0.90 7.37
N LEU A 103 13.91 0.63 6.40
CA LEU A 103 14.89 -0.47 6.50
C LEU A 103 15.87 -0.26 7.64
N TYR A 104 16.32 0.98 7.88
CA TYR A 104 17.14 1.32 9.04
C TYR A 104 16.39 1.05 10.36
N LEU A 105 15.12 1.47 10.47
CA LEU A 105 14.29 1.23 11.66
C LEU A 105 14.05 -0.26 11.92
N LEU A 106 13.86 -1.06 10.86
CA LEU A 106 13.75 -2.51 10.97
C LEU A 106 15.02 -3.15 11.54
N ARG A 107 16.19 -2.65 11.14
CA ARG A 107 17.47 -3.13 11.67
C ARG A 107 17.71 -2.70 13.12
N SER A 108 17.42 -1.45 13.45
CA SER A 108 17.62 -0.89 14.80
C SER A 108 16.57 -1.39 15.81
N GLN A 109 15.37 -1.73 15.33
CA GLN A 109 14.20 -2.12 16.13
C GLN A 109 13.78 -1.09 17.19
N LYS A 110 14.33 0.13 17.13
CA LYS A 110 14.08 1.22 18.09
C LYS A 110 13.67 2.49 17.37
N ILE A 111 12.69 3.18 17.93
CA ILE A 111 12.29 4.51 17.47
C ILE A 111 13.17 5.55 18.16
N PRO A 112 13.99 6.33 17.42
CA PRO A 112 14.87 7.31 18.01
C PRO A 112 14.11 8.52 18.59
N GLU A 113 14.69 9.18 19.59
CA GLU A 113 14.05 10.30 20.29
C GLU A 113 13.72 11.49 19.35
N TRP A 114 14.57 11.79 18.39
CA TRP A 114 14.30 12.86 17.42
C TRP A 114 13.04 12.59 16.58
N LEU A 115 12.76 11.32 16.26
CA LEU A 115 11.55 10.94 15.53
C LEU A 115 10.30 11.13 16.40
N LYS A 116 10.41 10.86 17.72
CA LYS A 116 9.33 11.14 18.67
C LYS A 116 9.03 12.64 18.75
N GLN A 117 10.07 13.48 18.72
CA GLN A 117 9.92 14.94 18.70
C GLN A 117 9.27 15.44 17.40
N LEU A 118 9.61 14.84 16.25
CA LEU A 118 9.07 15.17 14.94
C LEU A 118 7.82 14.33 14.56
N SER A 119 7.21 13.64 15.53
CA SER A 119 6.13 12.68 15.30
C SER A 119 4.95 13.24 14.52
N THR A 120 4.63 14.53 14.67
CA THR A 120 3.54 15.20 13.91
C THR A 120 3.84 15.20 12.41
N GLY A 121 5.01 15.70 12.01
CA GLY A 121 5.42 15.77 10.61
C GLY A 121 5.69 14.39 10.02
N PHE A 122 6.32 13.51 10.79
CA PHE A 122 6.57 12.14 10.36
C PHE A 122 5.26 11.38 10.10
N GLY A 123 4.25 11.53 10.95
CA GLY A 123 2.94 10.90 10.74
C GLY A 123 2.27 11.35 9.44
N ILE A 124 2.33 12.66 9.13
CA ILE A 124 1.79 13.21 7.88
C ILE A 124 2.55 12.63 6.66
N LEU A 125 3.89 12.57 6.73
CA LEU A 125 4.69 12.00 5.66
C LEU A 125 4.52 10.48 5.54
N TYR A 126 4.37 9.79 6.65
CA TYR A 126 4.25 8.33 6.66
C TYR A 126 2.88 7.85 6.16
N LEU A 127 1.78 8.52 6.48
CA LEU A 127 0.43 8.05 6.17
C LEU A 127 -0.23 8.84 5.03
N PRO A 128 -0.73 10.08 5.19
CA PRO A 128 -1.43 10.77 4.11
C PRO A 128 -0.57 10.95 2.86
N PHE A 129 0.71 11.31 3.02
CA PHE A 129 1.60 11.52 1.88
C PHE A 129 1.88 10.20 1.13
N MET A 130 2.19 9.08 1.83
CA MET A 130 2.42 7.81 1.15
C MET A 130 1.15 7.28 0.46
N ILE A 131 0.00 7.31 1.13
CA ILE A 131 -1.27 6.84 0.56
C ILE A 131 -1.72 7.71 -0.61
N SER A 132 -1.34 8.99 -0.65
CA SER A 132 -1.69 9.89 -1.75
C SER A 132 -1.20 9.42 -3.13
N PHE A 133 -0.18 8.57 -3.20
CA PHE A 133 0.27 8.00 -4.47
C PHE A 133 -0.79 7.12 -5.15
N PHE A 134 -1.66 6.45 -4.40
CA PHE A 134 -2.83 5.77 -4.98
C PHE A 134 -3.83 6.77 -5.58
N VAL A 135 -3.98 7.91 -4.91
CA VAL A 135 -4.88 8.97 -5.39
C VAL A 135 -4.34 9.67 -6.64
N LEU A 136 -3.02 9.80 -6.76
CA LEU A 136 -2.39 10.30 -7.99
C LEU A 136 -2.65 9.39 -9.19
N LEU A 137 -2.69 8.05 -9.02
CA LEU A 137 -3.10 7.14 -10.09
C LEU A 137 -4.51 7.45 -10.58
N VAL A 138 -5.44 7.63 -9.65
CA VAL A 138 -6.85 7.94 -9.96
C VAL A 138 -6.99 9.30 -10.64
N ALA A 139 -6.26 10.31 -10.17
CA ALA A 139 -6.32 11.65 -10.74
C ALA A 139 -5.77 11.74 -12.18
N LYS A 140 -4.76 10.90 -12.50
CA LYS A 140 -4.09 10.96 -13.80
C LYS A 140 -4.73 10.12 -14.89
N TYR A 141 -5.25 8.95 -14.52
CA TYR A 141 -5.70 7.94 -15.48
C TYR A 141 -7.22 7.73 -15.48
N GLU A 142 -7.97 8.61 -14.80
CA GLU A 142 -9.44 8.56 -14.71
C GLU A 142 -9.97 7.16 -14.33
N LEU A 143 -10.84 6.57 -15.16
CA LEU A 143 -11.39 5.22 -14.91
C LEU A 143 -10.29 4.16 -14.88
N ASN A 144 -9.32 4.24 -15.78
CA ASN A 144 -8.16 3.34 -15.77
C ASN A 144 -7.33 3.49 -14.49
N GLY A 145 -7.23 4.69 -13.95
CA GLY A 145 -6.56 4.96 -12.69
C GLY A 145 -7.22 4.27 -11.49
N ALA A 146 -8.55 4.25 -11.45
CA ALA A 146 -9.30 3.51 -10.42
C ALA A 146 -9.06 2.00 -10.52
N LEU A 147 -9.06 1.43 -11.74
CA LEU A 147 -8.75 0.02 -11.98
C LEU A 147 -7.29 -0.32 -11.61
N LEU A 148 -6.33 0.56 -11.95
CA LEU A 148 -4.94 0.41 -11.54
C LEU A 148 -4.78 0.49 -10.02
N CYS A 149 -5.52 1.35 -9.36
CA CYS A 149 -5.54 1.43 -7.89
C CYS A 149 -6.07 0.13 -7.28
N VAL A 150 -7.20 -0.40 -7.78
CA VAL A 150 -7.75 -1.69 -7.34
C VAL A 150 -6.75 -2.82 -7.58
N TRP A 151 -6.13 -2.87 -8.75
CA TRP A 151 -5.08 -3.83 -9.08
C TRP A 151 -3.92 -3.77 -8.08
N ALA A 152 -3.40 -2.57 -7.82
CA ALA A 152 -2.28 -2.38 -6.90
C ALA A 152 -2.65 -2.77 -5.45
N LEU A 153 -3.84 -2.38 -4.98
CA LEU A 153 -4.36 -2.75 -3.66
C LEU A 153 -4.50 -4.25 -3.50
N LEU A 154 -5.12 -4.93 -4.47
CA LEU A 154 -5.33 -6.38 -4.41
C LEU A 154 -4.00 -7.13 -4.52
N ALA A 155 -3.12 -6.79 -5.48
CA ALA A 155 -1.81 -7.41 -5.61
C ALA A 155 -1.01 -7.30 -4.30
N THR A 156 -1.04 -6.12 -3.65
CA THR A 156 -0.37 -5.89 -2.37
C THR A 156 -1.01 -6.72 -1.24
N LYS A 157 -2.34 -6.72 -1.10
CA LYS A 157 -3.03 -7.47 -0.05
C LYS A 157 -2.92 -8.98 -0.20
N PHE A 158 -2.79 -9.49 -1.42
CA PHE A 158 -2.52 -10.91 -1.65
C PHE A 158 -1.12 -11.35 -1.21
N THR A 159 -0.19 -10.42 -1.00
CA THR A 159 1.08 -10.71 -0.32
C THR A 159 0.82 -11.21 1.12
N ASP A 160 -0.09 -10.60 1.85
CA ASP A 160 -0.42 -10.99 3.23
C ASP A 160 -1.10 -12.37 3.26
N VAL A 161 -2.04 -12.60 2.32
CA VAL A 161 -2.73 -13.90 2.17
C VAL A 161 -1.74 -15.01 1.82
N GLY A 162 -0.90 -14.79 0.81
CA GLY A 162 0.13 -15.74 0.39
C GLY A 162 1.19 -15.97 1.45
N GLY A 163 1.53 -14.93 2.22
CA GLY A 163 2.43 -15.00 3.36
C GLY A 163 1.90 -15.91 4.47
N LEU A 164 0.61 -15.79 4.76
CA LEU A 164 -0.06 -16.67 5.71
C LEU A 164 -0.11 -18.13 5.21
N LEU A 165 -0.53 -18.35 3.97
CA LEU A 165 -0.65 -19.67 3.36
C LEU A 165 0.71 -20.36 3.25
N GLY A 166 1.73 -19.66 2.73
CA GLY A 166 3.10 -20.16 2.58
C GLY A 166 3.74 -20.51 3.92
N GLY A 167 3.56 -19.63 4.93
CA GLY A 167 4.03 -19.89 6.28
C GLY A 167 3.36 -21.10 6.94
N MET A 168 2.03 -21.25 6.81
CA MET A 168 1.29 -22.40 7.32
C MET A 168 1.70 -23.71 6.61
N LEU A 169 1.87 -23.66 5.28
CA LEU A 169 2.29 -24.82 4.49
C LEU A 169 3.70 -25.28 4.90
N ALA A 170 4.62 -24.32 5.04
CA ALA A 170 5.98 -24.63 5.51
C ALA A 170 5.99 -25.23 6.91
N CYS A 171 5.19 -24.69 7.85
CA CYS A 171 5.04 -25.25 9.19
C CYS A 171 4.46 -26.68 9.16
N LYS A 172 3.54 -26.98 8.23
CA LYS A 172 2.95 -28.31 8.08
C LYS A 172 3.95 -29.33 7.51
N ILE A 173 4.79 -28.91 6.55
CA ILE A 173 5.74 -29.79 5.86
C ILE A 173 7.01 -30.02 6.68
N LYS A 174 7.61 -28.93 7.19
CA LYS A 174 8.93 -28.97 7.86
C LYS A 174 8.84 -29.04 9.39
N GLY A 175 7.67 -28.78 9.97
CA GLY A 175 7.51 -28.55 11.41
C GLY A 175 7.79 -27.07 11.77
N LYS A 176 7.11 -26.58 12.80
CA LYS A 176 7.17 -25.16 13.22
C LYS A 176 8.58 -24.71 13.64
N GLU A 177 9.37 -25.65 14.20
CA GLU A 177 10.73 -25.38 14.70
C GLU A 177 11.76 -25.24 13.56
N ASN A 178 11.50 -25.88 12.42
CA ASN A 178 12.39 -25.89 11.26
C ASN A 178 12.07 -24.79 10.22
N THR A 179 11.16 -23.86 10.53
CA THR A 179 10.86 -22.72 9.67
C THR A 179 11.80 -21.55 9.94
N HIS A 180 12.27 -20.88 8.89
CA HIS A 180 13.20 -19.76 9.01
C HIS A 180 12.43 -18.49 9.36
N LYS A 181 12.62 -17.98 10.59
CA LYS A 181 11.95 -16.76 11.05
C LYS A 181 12.52 -15.53 10.37
N LEU A 182 11.63 -14.64 9.88
CA LEU A 182 12.00 -13.39 9.23
C LEU A 182 12.44 -12.33 10.26
N ALA A 183 11.64 -12.12 11.29
CA ALA A 183 11.85 -11.10 12.31
C ALA A 183 11.40 -11.61 13.69
N PRO A 184 12.20 -12.46 14.38
CA PRO A 184 11.77 -13.14 15.61
C PRO A 184 11.33 -12.20 16.73
N ASN A 185 12.02 -11.07 16.89
CA ASN A 185 11.77 -10.12 17.97
C ASN A 185 10.57 -9.18 17.72
N ILE A 186 10.23 -8.94 16.46
CA ILE A 186 9.17 -7.99 16.04
C ILE A 186 7.88 -8.75 15.76
N SER A 187 7.98 -9.77 14.90
CA SER A 187 6.85 -10.57 14.43
C SER A 187 7.24 -12.06 14.36
N PRO A 188 7.12 -12.82 15.47
CA PRO A 188 7.64 -14.19 15.59
C PRO A 188 6.92 -15.20 14.68
N ASN A 189 5.78 -14.85 14.11
CA ASN A 189 5.01 -15.70 13.22
C ASN A 189 5.38 -15.55 11.74
N LYS A 190 6.13 -14.50 11.37
CA LYS A 190 6.57 -14.29 9.98
C LYS A 190 7.78 -15.16 9.66
N THR A 191 7.73 -15.85 8.52
CA THR A 191 8.78 -16.75 8.02
C THR A 191 9.22 -16.34 6.61
N TRP A 192 10.45 -16.68 6.24
CA TRP A 192 10.95 -16.47 4.88
C TRP A 192 10.14 -17.26 3.84
N GLU A 193 9.74 -18.48 4.19
CA GLU A 193 8.86 -19.30 3.34
C GLU A 193 7.51 -18.59 3.09
N GLY A 194 6.98 -17.90 4.12
CA GLY A 194 5.81 -17.07 4.00
C GLY A 194 6.04 -15.88 3.06
N VAL A 195 7.21 -15.21 3.13
CA VAL A 195 7.54 -14.10 2.22
C VAL A 195 7.52 -14.57 0.76
N PHE A 196 8.17 -15.69 0.45
CA PHE A 196 8.16 -16.26 -0.91
C PHE A 196 6.75 -16.64 -1.36
N GLY A 197 5.94 -17.25 -0.48
CA GLY A 197 4.53 -17.54 -0.74
C GLY A 197 3.72 -16.26 -1.02
N GLY A 198 3.98 -15.20 -0.27
CA GLY A 198 3.37 -13.89 -0.45
C GLY A 198 3.72 -13.26 -1.80
N MET A 199 5.01 -13.26 -2.18
CA MET A 199 5.47 -12.77 -3.47
C MET A 199 4.79 -13.52 -4.63
N LEU A 200 4.74 -14.84 -4.55
CA LEU A 200 4.13 -15.68 -5.58
C LEU A 200 2.62 -15.38 -5.71
N CYS A 201 1.90 -15.30 -4.59
CA CYS A 201 0.46 -14.97 -4.61
C CYS A 201 0.20 -13.56 -5.14
N SER A 202 1.02 -12.58 -4.80
CA SER A 202 0.95 -11.22 -5.32
C SER A 202 1.15 -11.19 -6.84
N MET A 203 2.16 -11.89 -7.36
CA MET A 203 2.42 -12.01 -8.80
C MET A 203 1.27 -12.69 -9.54
N ILE A 204 0.73 -13.78 -9.00
CA ILE A 204 -0.43 -14.48 -9.58
C ILE A 204 -1.64 -13.55 -9.61
N MET A 205 -1.93 -12.86 -8.51
CA MET A 205 -3.05 -11.91 -8.44
C MET A 205 -2.85 -10.75 -9.41
N GLY A 206 -1.64 -10.16 -9.46
CA GLY A 206 -1.30 -9.09 -10.39
C GLY A 206 -1.49 -9.50 -11.86
N ALA A 207 -1.04 -10.71 -12.21
CA ALA A 207 -1.23 -11.28 -13.55
C ALA A 207 -2.70 -11.53 -13.87
N SER A 208 -3.44 -12.16 -12.95
CA SER A 208 -4.82 -12.56 -13.15
C SER A 208 -5.75 -11.36 -13.34
N LEU A 209 -5.56 -10.30 -12.55
CA LEU A 209 -6.38 -9.10 -12.68
C LEU A 209 -6.16 -8.40 -14.02
N ILE A 210 -4.90 -8.28 -14.47
CA ILE A 210 -4.62 -7.70 -15.80
C ILE A 210 -5.24 -8.55 -16.92
N ALA A 211 -5.11 -9.87 -16.83
CA ALA A 211 -5.74 -10.77 -17.80
C ALA A 211 -7.26 -10.60 -17.83
N ILE A 212 -7.91 -10.51 -16.66
CA ILE A 212 -9.36 -10.28 -16.54
C ILE A 212 -9.74 -8.93 -17.16
N PHE A 213 -9.03 -7.85 -16.82
CA PHE A 213 -9.33 -6.52 -17.34
C PHE A 213 -9.18 -6.46 -18.84
N ASN A 214 -8.17 -7.12 -19.43
CA ASN A 214 -7.98 -7.20 -20.88
C ASN A 214 -9.10 -8.01 -21.54
N VAL A 215 -9.48 -9.16 -20.99
CA VAL A 215 -10.56 -10.00 -21.56
C VAL A 215 -11.92 -9.31 -21.48
N CYS A 216 -12.19 -8.60 -20.37
CA CYS A 216 -13.45 -7.87 -20.19
C CYS A 216 -13.50 -6.56 -20.99
N GLY A 217 -12.43 -6.16 -21.68
CA GLY A 217 -12.35 -4.85 -22.35
C GLY A 217 -12.50 -3.68 -21.38
N ALA A 218 -12.23 -3.94 -20.09
CA ALA A 218 -12.45 -2.96 -19.03
C ALA A 218 -11.50 -1.76 -19.14
N TRP A 219 -10.35 -1.95 -19.80
CA TRP A 219 -9.41 -0.88 -20.05
C TRP A 219 -8.66 -1.07 -21.38
N GLN A 220 -8.19 0.04 -21.92
CA GLN A 220 -7.26 0.07 -23.05
C GLN A 220 -6.02 0.84 -22.59
N ILE A 221 -5.09 0.15 -21.95
CA ILE A 221 -3.81 0.72 -21.54
C ILE A 221 -2.75 0.16 -22.47
N THR A 222 -2.12 1.06 -23.23
CA THR A 222 -0.94 0.77 -24.04
C THR A 222 0.31 1.06 -23.22
N SER A 223 1.31 0.20 -23.34
CA SER A 223 2.65 0.48 -22.83
C SER A 223 3.37 1.42 -23.80
N ALA A 224 4.02 2.47 -23.29
CA ALA A 224 4.73 3.46 -24.09
C ALA A 224 6.13 3.77 -23.53
N GLY A 225 7.01 4.31 -24.35
CA GLY A 225 8.31 4.83 -23.97
C GLY A 225 9.41 3.79 -23.75
N THR A 226 10.33 4.08 -22.83
CA THR A 226 11.49 3.20 -22.54
C THR A 226 11.09 1.84 -21.97
N ALA A 227 9.96 1.76 -21.29
CA ALA A 227 9.40 0.51 -20.79
C ALA A 227 8.93 -0.40 -21.93
N GLU A 228 8.36 0.16 -23.01
CA GLU A 228 8.00 -0.61 -24.20
C GLU A 228 9.22 -1.23 -24.89
N GLN A 229 10.32 -0.49 -24.96
CA GLN A 229 11.59 -1.02 -25.51
C GLN A 229 12.13 -2.17 -24.67
N ILE A 230 12.10 -2.06 -23.34
CA ILE A 230 12.51 -3.12 -22.42
C ILE A 230 11.55 -4.30 -22.50
N ALA A 231 10.23 -4.04 -22.48
CA ALA A 231 9.21 -5.09 -22.55
C ALA A 231 9.23 -5.83 -23.89
N SER A 232 9.45 -5.14 -24.99
CA SER A 232 9.60 -5.76 -26.32
C SER A 232 10.90 -6.55 -26.43
N ALA A 233 12.01 -6.05 -25.92
CA ALA A 233 13.28 -6.75 -25.85
C ALA A 233 13.20 -8.05 -25.05
N LEU A 234 12.40 -8.04 -23.96
CA LEU A 234 12.13 -9.22 -23.12
C LEU A 234 10.97 -10.07 -23.64
N LYS A 235 10.36 -9.73 -24.78
CA LYS A 235 9.15 -10.38 -25.33
C LYS A 235 7.99 -10.45 -24.33
N LEU A 236 7.83 -9.43 -23.50
CA LEU A 236 6.80 -9.37 -22.46
C LEU A 236 5.55 -8.62 -22.92
N SER A 237 5.65 -7.79 -23.95
CA SER A 237 4.55 -6.94 -24.44
C SER A 237 4.65 -6.76 -25.97
N ASN A 238 3.47 -6.60 -26.59
CA ASN A 238 3.29 -6.18 -27.97
C ASN A 238 2.68 -4.76 -28.03
N GLY A 239 3.05 -3.87 -27.11
CA GLY A 239 2.45 -2.54 -26.95
C GLY A 239 1.26 -2.48 -25.97
N GLU A 240 0.88 -3.60 -25.36
CA GLU A 240 -0.20 -3.68 -24.37
C GLU A 240 0.32 -4.00 -22.97
N PHE A 241 -0.39 -3.55 -21.93
CA PHE A 241 -0.09 -3.96 -20.54
C PHE A 241 -0.55 -5.40 -20.32
N THR A 242 0.37 -6.34 -20.48
CA THR A 242 0.07 -7.78 -20.46
C THR A 242 0.06 -8.34 -19.03
N TRP A 243 -0.54 -9.53 -18.85
CA TRP A 243 -0.53 -10.26 -17.59
C TRP A 243 0.89 -10.53 -17.04
N ARG A 244 1.88 -10.73 -17.95
CA ARG A 244 3.30 -10.91 -17.57
C ARG A 244 3.86 -9.66 -16.90
N MET A 245 3.57 -8.49 -17.46
CA MET A 245 3.95 -7.22 -16.87
C MET A 245 3.25 -7.02 -15.52
N GLY A 246 1.96 -7.35 -15.42
CA GLY A 246 1.22 -7.31 -14.17
C GLY A 246 1.86 -8.17 -13.07
N ALA A 247 2.35 -9.37 -13.41
CA ALA A 247 3.09 -10.23 -12.49
C ALA A 247 4.40 -9.58 -12.03
N LEU A 248 5.21 -9.08 -12.98
CA LEU A 248 6.52 -8.47 -12.66
C LEU A 248 6.37 -7.17 -11.85
N CYS A 249 5.36 -6.37 -12.17
CA CYS A 249 5.07 -5.13 -11.45
C CYS A 249 4.60 -5.38 -9.99
N ALA A 250 3.93 -6.50 -9.74
CA ALA A 250 3.50 -6.89 -8.39
C ALA A 250 4.68 -7.27 -7.48
N LEU A 251 5.81 -7.73 -8.03
CA LEU A 251 6.96 -8.18 -7.23
C LEU A 251 7.56 -7.07 -6.34
N PRO A 252 7.98 -5.90 -6.84
CA PRO A 252 8.50 -4.84 -5.98
C PRO A 252 7.48 -4.32 -4.98
N MET A 253 6.19 -4.34 -5.33
CA MET A 253 5.10 -3.98 -4.42
C MET A 253 4.97 -4.99 -3.27
N SER A 254 5.09 -6.28 -3.55
CA SER A 254 5.05 -7.32 -2.53
C SER A 254 6.23 -7.24 -1.55
N ILE A 255 7.44 -6.93 -2.04
CA ILE A 255 8.62 -6.73 -1.19
C ILE A 255 8.40 -5.55 -0.24
N THR A 256 7.97 -4.41 -0.77
CA THR A 256 7.73 -3.21 0.04
C THR A 256 6.54 -3.36 0.98
N SER A 257 5.54 -4.16 0.62
CA SER A 257 4.43 -4.54 1.50
C SER A 257 4.91 -5.26 2.76
N VAL A 258 5.79 -6.25 2.61
CA VAL A 258 6.38 -6.97 3.75
C VAL A 258 7.18 -6.03 4.65
N VAL A 259 7.97 -5.12 4.06
CA VAL A 259 8.74 -4.10 4.79
C VAL A 259 7.80 -3.17 5.56
N SER A 260 6.71 -2.74 4.93
CA SER A 260 5.71 -1.83 5.50
C SER A 260 5.02 -2.43 6.74
N ASP A 261 4.53 -3.67 6.65
CA ASP A 261 3.90 -4.38 7.77
C ASP A 261 4.91 -4.65 8.92
N LEU A 262 6.18 -4.96 8.60
CA LEU A 262 7.22 -5.09 9.62
C LEU A 262 7.51 -3.76 10.31
N LEU A 263 7.55 -2.64 9.57
CA LEU A 263 7.76 -1.30 10.15
C LEU A 263 6.64 -0.94 11.14
N GLU A 264 5.40 -1.16 10.74
CA GLU A 264 4.26 -0.94 11.62
C GLU A 264 4.34 -1.81 12.88
N SER A 265 4.77 -3.07 12.72
CA SER A 265 5.04 -3.96 13.85
C SER A 265 6.14 -3.41 14.78
N VAL A 266 7.21 -2.79 14.27
CA VAL A 266 8.24 -2.11 15.08
C VAL A 266 7.63 -0.97 15.87
N ILE A 267 6.81 -0.14 15.24
CA ILE A 267 6.14 1.00 15.89
C ILE A 267 5.26 0.50 17.04
N LYS A 268 4.43 -0.51 16.81
CA LYS A 268 3.57 -1.10 17.85
C LYS A 268 4.36 -1.67 19.03
N ARG A 269 5.45 -2.42 18.77
CA ARG A 269 6.28 -2.99 19.84
C ARG A 269 7.00 -1.93 20.66
N ASN A 270 7.47 -0.84 20.04
CA ASN A 270 8.05 0.29 20.77
C ASN A 270 7.01 1.04 21.62
N ALA A 271 5.75 1.06 21.23
CA ALA A 271 4.65 1.61 22.02
C ALA A 271 4.19 0.68 23.17
N GLY A 272 4.66 -0.57 23.20
CA GLY A 272 4.20 -1.59 24.14
C GLY A 272 2.87 -2.25 23.75
N ASP A 273 2.36 -1.93 22.55
CA ASP A 273 1.08 -2.39 22.06
C ASP A 273 1.23 -3.55 21.06
N LYS A 274 0.15 -4.29 20.85
CA LYS A 274 0.05 -5.35 19.85
C LYS A 274 -0.75 -4.91 18.63
N ASP A 275 -1.84 -4.22 18.84
CA ASP A 275 -2.76 -3.72 17.83
C ASP A 275 -2.71 -2.18 17.85
N SER A 276 -2.88 -1.52 16.70
CA SER A 276 -2.77 -0.06 16.60
C SER A 276 -3.96 0.67 17.22
N GLY A 277 -5.11 -0.01 17.30
CA GLY A 277 -6.35 0.53 17.83
C GLY A 277 -7.53 -0.43 17.66
N ALA A 278 -8.74 0.11 17.83
CA ALA A 278 -10.00 -0.61 17.65
C ALA A 278 -11.02 0.24 16.86
N THR A 279 -10.53 1.09 15.97
CA THR A 279 -11.38 2.01 15.19
C THR A 279 -12.25 1.29 14.18
N ILE A 280 -11.82 0.11 13.72
CA ILE A 280 -12.60 -0.69 12.78
C ILE A 280 -13.15 -1.93 13.50
N PRO A 281 -14.48 -2.05 13.69
CA PRO A 281 -15.08 -3.17 14.38
C PRO A 281 -14.68 -4.51 13.77
N GLY A 282 -14.04 -5.38 14.57
CA GLY A 282 -13.67 -6.75 14.17
C GLY A 282 -12.35 -6.90 13.41
N MET A 283 -11.70 -5.80 12.98
CA MET A 283 -10.40 -5.82 12.28
C MET A 283 -9.22 -5.30 13.09
N GLY A 284 -9.48 -4.47 14.12
CA GLY A 284 -8.44 -3.75 14.84
C GLY A 284 -8.41 -2.28 14.43
N GLY A 285 -7.23 -1.73 14.23
CA GLY A 285 -7.06 -0.35 13.83
C GLY A 285 -7.13 -0.10 12.32
N ALA A 286 -7.37 1.15 11.95
CA ALA A 286 -7.24 1.61 10.57
C ALA A 286 -5.78 1.53 10.10
N LEU A 287 -4.83 1.74 10.99
CA LEU A 287 -3.40 1.58 10.72
C LEU A 287 -3.05 0.12 10.41
N ASP A 288 -3.59 -0.84 11.19
CA ASP A 288 -3.43 -2.29 10.92
C ASP A 288 -4.00 -2.71 9.55
N LEU A 289 -4.94 -1.94 9.00
CA LEU A 289 -5.48 -2.18 7.66
C LEU A 289 -4.55 -1.66 6.56
N LEU A 290 -3.92 -0.52 6.79
CA LEU A 290 -3.05 0.14 5.83
C LEU A 290 -1.58 -0.29 5.91
N ASP A 291 -1.22 -1.10 6.91
CA ASP A 291 0.15 -1.51 7.26
C ASP A 291 1.00 -1.95 6.05
N SER A 292 0.47 -2.82 5.22
CA SER A 292 1.13 -3.34 4.02
C SER A 292 1.07 -2.38 2.83
N LEU A 293 0.13 -1.42 2.83
CA LEU A 293 -0.14 -0.52 1.71
C LEU A 293 0.71 0.75 1.72
N VAL A 294 1.11 1.23 2.90
CA VAL A 294 1.74 2.55 3.08
C VAL A 294 3.00 2.69 2.24
N LEU A 295 3.98 1.80 2.39
CA LEU A 295 5.21 1.86 1.60
C LEU A 295 5.05 1.29 0.18
N ALA A 296 4.03 0.47 -0.05
CA ALA A 296 3.75 -0.08 -1.38
C ALA A 296 3.13 0.96 -2.33
N ALA A 297 2.43 1.97 -1.82
CA ALA A 297 1.75 2.99 -2.63
C ALA A 297 2.70 3.77 -3.57
N PRO A 298 3.80 4.39 -3.11
CA PRO A 298 4.74 5.08 -3.99
C PRO A 298 5.43 4.14 -4.97
N VAL A 299 5.68 2.88 -4.58
CA VAL A 299 6.28 1.86 -5.46
C VAL A 299 5.28 1.45 -6.54
N ALA A 300 4.01 1.26 -6.21
CA ALA A 300 2.94 1.00 -7.16
C ALA A 300 2.84 2.14 -8.19
N TYR A 301 2.83 3.40 -7.70
CA TYR A 301 2.82 4.56 -8.57
C TYR A 301 4.03 4.59 -9.51
N LEU A 302 5.25 4.42 -8.96
CA LEU A 302 6.48 4.42 -9.75
C LEU A 302 6.47 3.34 -10.83
N VAL A 303 6.11 2.11 -10.45
CA VAL A 303 6.07 0.96 -11.38
C VAL A 303 5.06 1.20 -12.49
N ILE A 304 3.85 1.64 -12.15
CA ILE A 304 2.81 1.97 -13.14
C ILE A 304 3.28 3.13 -14.02
N ARG A 305 3.88 4.16 -13.42
CA ARG A 305 4.41 5.32 -14.14
C ARG A 305 5.48 4.92 -15.17
N VAL A 306 6.36 3.97 -14.84
CA VAL A 306 7.40 3.48 -15.75
C VAL A 306 6.83 2.61 -16.86
N VAL A 307 5.81 1.79 -16.56
CA VAL A 307 5.28 0.76 -17.46
C VAL A 307 4.13 1.30 -18.34
N VAL A 308 3.30 2.18 -17.79
CA VAL A 308 2.05 2.67 -18.42
C VAL A 308 2.21 4.09 -18.95
N ILE A 309 3.41 4.67 -18.93
CA ILE A 309 3.57 6.07 -19.36
C ILE A 309 2.97 6.32 -20.73
N ALA A 310 1.97 7.13 -20.71
CA ALA A 310 1.48 7.88 -21.86
C ALA A 310 2.33 9.13 -22.07
#